data_81270e566d50a94d50d0c6eb1f4eacd8
#
_entry.id   81270e566d50a94d50d0c6eb1f4eacd8
#
_cell.length_a   1.000
_cell.length_b   1.000
_cell.length_c   1.000
_cell.angle_alpha   90.00
_cell.angle_beta   90.00
_cell.angle_gamma   90.00
#
_symmetry.space_group_name_H-M   'P 1'
#
loop_
_entity.id
_entity.type
_entity.pdbx_description
1 polymer ?
#
loop_
_entity_poly.entity_id
_entity_poly.type
_entity_poly.pdbx_seq_one_letter_code
_entity_poly.pdbx_strand_id
1 'polypeptide(L)'
;IRRERATSNICTNQGLIALASTIYMSLLGKHGLRQVAELNYQKAHYAAEQINTVPGYMVNPVQPFFNEFVVHCPIPASEVNQHLLAHDILGGYELSKDYPELENELLIAVTEMNTRSEIDYFIDVLGEESDD
;
A
#
# COMPACT_ATOMS: atom_id res chain seq x y z
N ILE A 1 12.01 28.85 0.62
CA ILE A 1 13.35 28.62 1.17
C ILE A 1 14.36 28.73 0.03
N ARG A 2 15.34 29.59 0.18
CA ARG A 2 16.45 29.72 -0.78
C ARG A 2 17.49 28.66 -0.48
N ARG A 3 17.30 27.46 -1.01
CA ARG A 3 18.15 26.28 -0.73
C ARG A 3 19.61 26.50 -1.07
N GLU A 4 19.90 27.26 -2.12
CA GLU A 4 21.26 27.60 -2.57
C GLU A 4 22.04 28.46 -1.56
N ARG A 5 21.34 29.07 -0.59
CA ARG A 5 21.94 29.91 0.46
C ARG A 5 21.81 29.34 1.84
N ALA A 6 21.17 28.16 1.97
CA ALA A 6 21.01 27.52 3.26
C ALA A 6 22.33 26.86 3.71
N THR A 7 22.68 27.01 4.96
CA THR A 7 23.84 26.35 5.56
C THR A 7 23.63 24.83 5.68
N SER A 8 22.36 24.38 5.74
CA SER A 8 21.99 22.97 5.67
C SER A 8 20.67 22.82 4.92
N ASN A 9 20.45 21.65 4.30
CA ASN A 9 19.19 21.31 3.65
C ASN A 9 18.12 20.82 4.65
N ILE A 10 18.37 20.88 5.93
CA ILE A 10 17.45 20.47 7.00
C ILE A 10 16.42 21.57 7.20
N CYS A 11 15.13 21.22 7.03
CA CYS A 11 14.01 22.12 7.30
C CYS A 11 13.64 22.10 8.79
N THR A 12 12.96 23.14 9.25
CA THR A 12 12.50 23.28 10.64
C THR A 12 11.35 22.33 11.01
N ASN A 13 10.72 21.68 10.03
CA ASN A 13 9.58 20.77 10.22
C ASN A 13 9.92 19.47 10.95
N GLN A 14 11.19 19.04 10.95
CA GLN A 14 11.58 17.82 11.67
C GLN A 14 11.28 17.87 13.16
N GLY A 15 11.33 19.03 13.78
CA GLY A 15 10.98 19.20 15.20
C GLY A 15 9.50 18.90 15.46
N LEU A 16 8.60 19.35 14.60
CA LEU A 16 7.17 19.07 14.68
C LEU A 16 6.89 17.59 14.45
N ILE A 17 7.50 17.00 13.43
CA ILE A 17 7.33 15.56 13.15
C ILE A 17 7.90 14.70 14.27
N ALA A 18 9.04 15.06 14.84
CA ALA A 18 9.60 14.37 16.00
C ALA A 18 8.68 14.44 17.22
N LEU A 19 8.04 15.60 17.47
CA LEU A 19 7.04 15.74 18.52
C LEU A 19 5.82 14.87 18.27
N ALA A 20 5.26 14.89 17.04
CA ALA A 20 4.12 14.05 16.66
C ALA A 20 4.44 12.56 16.85
N SER A 21 5.62 12.11 16.41
CA SER A 21 6.07 10.72 16.57
C SER A 21 6.23 10.36 18.06
N THR A 22 6.76 11.27 18.87
CA THR A 22 6.92 11.05 20.32
C THR A 22 5.55 10.88 21.00
N ILE A 23 4.58 11.74 20.67
CA ILE A 23 3.21 11.65 21.19
C ILE A 23 2.57 10.33 20.77
N TYR A 24 2.65 9.98 19.48
CA TYR A 24 2.10 8.73 18.93
C TYR A 24 2.68 7.49 19.64
N MET A 25 4.01 7.40 19.74
CA MET A 25 4.67 6.28 20.42
C MET A 25 4.33 6.23 21.92
N SER A 26 4.19 7.39 22.57
CA SER A 26 3.82 7.45 23.99
C SER A 26 2.39 7.01 24.25
N LEU A 27 1.46 7.34 23.35
CA LEU A 27 0.04 6.92 23.42
C LEU A 27 -0.11 5.42 23.21
N LEU A 28 0.55 4.87 22.19
CA LEU A 28 0.47 3.45 21.88
C LEU A 28 1.25 2.60 22.90
N GLY A 29 2.38 3.09 23.36
CA GLY A 29 3.27 2.33 24.22
C GLY A 29 3.81 1.07 23.56
N LYS A 30 4.50 0.25 24.34
CA LYS A 30 5.14 -0.98 23.84
C LYS A 30 4.16 -1.98 23.25
N HIS A 31 3.02 -2.14 23.87
CA HIS A 31 2.02 -3.12 23.44
C HIS A 31 1.25 -2.64 22.21
N GLY A 32 0.86 -1.36 22.17
CA GLY A 32 0.15 -0.79 21.02
C GLY A 32 0.99 -0.77 19.76
N LEU A 33 2.28 -0.40 19.84
CA LEU A 33 3.19 -0.44 18.68
C LEU A 33 3.32 -1.85 18.11
N ARG A 34 3.45 -2.85 18.99
CA ARG A 34 3.52 -4.25 18.56
C ARG A 34 2.19 -4.69 17.90
N GLN A 35 1.07 -4.33 18.49
CA GLN A 35 -0.25 -4.66 17.97
C GLN A 35 -0.48 -4.04 16.58
N VAL A 36 -0.10 -2.80 16.38
CA VAL A 36 -0.16 -2.12 15.06
C VAL A 36 0.69 -2.89 14.04
N ALA A 37 1.91 -3.25 14.40
CA ALA A 37 2.80 -4.00 13.50
C ALA A 37 2.23 -5.40 13.14
N GLU A 38 1.67 -6.11 14.11
CA GLU A 38 1.04 -7.42 13.90
C GLU A 38 -0.20 -7.30 13.01
N LEU A 39 -1.03 -6.25 13.20
CA LEU A 39 -2.20 -6.00 12.36
C LEU A 39 -1.81 -5.65 10.91
N ASN A 40 -0.82 -4.78 10.72
CA ASN A 40 -0.30 -4.47 9.39
C ASN A 40 0.13 -5.74 8.67
N TYR A 41 0.96 -6.53 9.32
CA TYR A 41 1.45 -7.78 8.75
C TYR A 41 0.31 -8.74 8.37
N GLN A 42 -0.59 -9.03 9.32
CA GLN A 42 -1.69 -9.99 9.11
C GLN A 42 -2.64 -9.56 8.00
N LYS A 43 -3.01 -8.27 7.97
CA LYS A 43 -3.94 -7.76 6.96
C LYS A 43 -3.31 -7.72 5.56
N ALA A 44 -2.04 -7.32 5.46
CA ALA A 44 -1.33 -7.31 4.18
C ALA A 44 -1.15 -8.71 3.62
N HIS A 45 -0.80 -9.69 4.45
CA HIS A 45 -0.68 -11.07 4.03
C HIS A 45 -2.04 -11.69 3.67
N TYR A 46 -3.09 -11.36 4.43
CA TYR A 46 -4.45 -11.73 4.06
C TYR A 46 -4.86 -11.18 2.68
N ALA A 47 -4.63 -9.88 2.44
CA ALA A 47 -4.92 -9.27 1.15
C ALA A 47 -4.14 -9.94 0.00
N ALA A 48 -2.85 -10.19 0.19
CA ALA A 48 -2.02 -10.86 -0.79
C ALA A 48 -2.48 -12.30 -1.10
N GLU A 49 -2.90 -13.05 -0.07
CA GLU A 49 -3.49 -14.39 -0.24
C GLU A 49 -4.79 -14.34 -1.04
N GLN A 50 -5.69 -13.38 -0.73
CA GLN A 50 -6.95 -13.23 -1.44
C GLN A 50 -6.73 -12.78 -2.89
N ILE A 51 -5.84 -11.83 -3.16
CA ILE A 51 -5.49 -11.41 -4.54
C ILE A 51 -5.06 -12.60 -5.38
N ASN A 52 -4.26 -13.52 -4.83
CA ASN A 52 -3.82 -14.72 -5.54
C ASN A 52 -4.98 -15.70 -5.88
N THR A 53 -6.18 -15.49 -5.35
CA THR A 53 -7.36 -16.28 -5.74
C THR A 53 -8.10 -15.67 -6.94
N VAL A 54 -7.81 -14.42 -7.29
CA VAL A 54 -8.44 -13.72 -8.43
C VAL A 54 -7.70 -14.13 -9.72
N PRO A 55 -8.43 -14.60 -10.76
CA PRO A 55 -7.81 -15.01 -12.00
C PRO A 55 -6.98 -13.89 -12.65
N GLY A 56 -5.76 -14.20 -13.08
CA GLY A 56 -4.88 -13.27 -13.76
C GLY A 56 -4.04 -12.38 -12.83
N TYR A 57 -4.39 -12.25 -11.54
CA TYR A 57 -3.62 -11.50 -10.57
C TYR A 57 -2.63 -12.41 -9.83
N MET A 58 -1.44 -11.89 -9.54
CA MET A 58 -0.41 -12.66 -8.83
C MET A 58 0.43 -11.78 -7.92
N VAL A 59 0.51 -12.17 -6.65
CA VAL A 59 1.52 -11.68 -5.71
C VAL A 59 2.62 -12.72 -5.59
N ASN A 60 3.88 -12.32 -5.79
CA ASN A 60 5.00 -13.25 -5.71
C ASN A 60 5.18 -13.77 -4.27
N PRO A 61 4.93 -15.06 -4.00
CA PRO A 61 4.96 -15.60 -2.65
C PRO A 61 6.37 -15.81 -2.10
N VAL A 62 7.40 -15.70 -2.94
CA VAL A 62 8.79 -16.00 -2.55
C VAL A 62 9.47 -14.79 -1.89
N GLN A 63 9.03 -13.58 -2.18
CA GLN A 63 9.61 -12.37 -1.59
C GLN A 63 8.94 -12.05 -0.25
N PRO A 64 9.70 -12.04 0.86
CA PRO A 64 9.14 -11.61 2.14
C PRO A 64 8.82 -10.11 2.09
N PHE A 65 7.65 -9.73 2.59
CA PHE A 65 7.23 -8.34 2.71
C PHE A 65 6.59 -8.10 4.08
N PHE A 66 6.48 -6.84 4.48
CA PHE A 66 5.82 -6.46 5.73
C PHE A 66 4.37 -6.07 5.46
N ASN A 67 4.15 -4.92 4.84
CA ASN A 67 2.82 -4.40 4.54
C ASN A 67 2.69 -3.78 3.14
N GLU A 68 3.77 -3.82 2.36
CA GLU A 68 3.81 -3.39 0.96
C GLU A 68 4.26 -4.55 0.08
N PHE A 69 3.57 -4.76 -1.01
CA PHE A 69 3.85 -5.85 -1.95
C PHE A 69 3.45 -5.47 -3.37
N VAL A 70 4.08 -6.11 -4.34
CA VAL A 70 3.80 -5.91 -5.76
C VAL A 70 2.82 -6.97 -6.24
N VAL A 71 1.81 -6.51 -6.97
CA VAL A 71 0.81 -7.33 -7.64
C VAL A 71 1.05 -7.25 -9.14
N HIS A 72 1.22 -8.40 -9.78
CA HIS A 72 1.13 -8.51 -11.23
C HIS A 72 -0.34 -8.59 -11.64
N CYS A 73 -0.75 -7.69 -12.54
CA CYS A 73 -2.11 -7.58 -13.05
C CYS A 73 -2.22 -8.20 -14.45
N PRO A 74 -3.40 -8.72 -14.85
CA PRO A 74 -3.63 -9.29 -16.19
C PRO A 74 -3.61 -8.23 -17.29
N ILE A 75 -3.87 -6.96 -16.94
CA ILE A 75 -3.93 -5.80 -17.82
C ILE A 75 -3.04 -4.68 -17.23
N PRO A 76 -2.80 -3.57 -17.98
CA PRO A 76 -2.04 -2.45 -17.47
C PRO A 76 -2.56 -1.93 -16.12
N ALA A 77 -1.65 -1.71 -15.18
CA ALA A 77 -1.98 -1.25 -13.82
C ALA A 77 -2.78 0.07 -13.79
N SER A 78 -2.63 0.90 -14.83
CA SER A 78 -3.42 2.13 -15.00
C SER A 78 -4.89 1.86 -15.26
N GLU A 79 -5.23 0.79 -16.01
CA GLU A 79 -6.61 0.39 -16.29
C GLU A 79 -7.24 -0.20 -15.02
N VAL A 80 -6.52 -1.06 -14.31
CA VAL A 80 -6.93 -1.58 -12.99
C VAL A 80 -7.25 -0.43 -12.03
N ASN A 81 -6.38 0.57 -11.93
CA ASN A 81 -6.61 1.74 -11.08
C ASN A 81 -7.84 2.57 -11.50
N GLN A 82 -8.11 2.68 -12.82
CA GLN A 82 -9.33 3.36 -13.29
C GLN A 82 -10.59 2.60 -12.91
N HIS A 83 -10.59 1.28 -13.02
CA HIS A 83 -11.69 0.44 -12.59
C HIS A 83 -11.91 0.54 -11.07
N LEU A 84 -10.88 0.42 -10.27
CA LEU A 84 -10.95 0.58 -8.82
C LEU A 84 -11.48 1.97 -8.42
N LEU A 85 -11.05 3.03 -9.10
CA LEU A 85 -11.50 4.38 -8.84
C LEU A 85 -12.98 4.59 -9.16
N ALA A 86 -13.53 3.89 -10.15
CA ALA A 86 -14.96 3.90 -10.46
C ALA A 86 -15.81 3.27 -9.34
N HIS A 87 -15.20 2.47 -8.47
CA HIS A 87 -15.80 1.87 -7.27
C HIS A 87 -15.38 2.58 -5.97
N ASP A 88 -14.92 3.83 -6.05
CA ASP A 88 -14.45 4.65 -4.92
C ASP A 88 -13.25 4.03 -4.17
N ILE A 89 -12.44 3.22 -4.84
CA ILE A 89 -11.24 2.61 -4.28
C ILE A 89 -10.00 3.29 -4.86
N LEU A 90 -9.14 3.81 -3.97
CA LEU A 90 -7.78 4.18 -4.33
C LEU A 90 -6.92 2.90 -4.33
N GLY A 91 -6.56 2.43 -5.51
CA GLY A 91 -5.79 1.21 -5.70
C GLY A 91 -4.35 1.31 -5.20
N GLY A 92 -3.39 0.98 -6.07
CA GLY A 92 -1.98 1.04 -5.74
C GLY A 92 -1.19 2.05 -6.57
N TYR A 93 0.11 2.08 -6.37
CA TYR A 93 1.02 2.88 -7.18
C TYR A 93 1.43 2.11 -8.43
N GLU A 94 1.19 2.68 -9.60
CA GLU A 94 1.59 2.13 -10.90
C GLU A 94 3.11 2.20 -11.05
N LEU A 95 3.78 1.07 -11.06
CA LEU A 95 5.25 1.02 -11.14
C LEU A 95 5.79 1.50 -12.48
N SER A 96 4.99 1.45 -13.54
CA SER A 96 5.35 1.96 -14.86
C SER A 96 5.70 3.46 -14.89
N LYS A 97 5.26 4.23 -13.90
CA LYS A 97 5.60 5.66 -13.78
C LYS A 97 7.09 5.91 -13.56
N ASP A 98 7.78 5.00 -12.89
CA ASP A 98 9.21 5.07 -12.64
C ASP A 98 10.00 3.99 -13.39
N TYR A 99 9.34 2.87 -13.71
CA TYR A 99 9.90 1.67 -14.35
C TYR A 99 9.03 1.28 -15.55
N PRO A 100 9.24 1.86 -16.76
CA PRO A 100 8.37 1.64 -17.92
C PRO A 100 8.17 0.17 -18.33
N GLU A 101 9.13 -0.70 -17.98
CA GLU A 101 9.05 -2.15 -18.22
C GLU A 101 8.08 -2.88 -17.27
N LEU A 102 7.58 -2.22 -16.23
CA LEU A 102 6.66 -2.77 -15.22
C LEU A 102 5.23 -2.25 -15.43
N GLU A 103 4.71 -2.36 -16.66
CA GLU A 103 3.40 -1.79 -17.05
C GLU A 103 2.24 -2.41 -16.27
N ASN A 104 2.32 -3.71 -16.00
CA ASN A 104 1.28 -4.47 -15.32
C ASN A 104 1.52 -4.62 -13.81
N GLU A 105 2.47 -3.88 -13.25
CA GLU A 105 2.82 -4.02 -11.84
C GLU A 105 2.24 -2.89 -11.00
N LEU A 106 1.51 -3.28 -9.97
CA LEU A 106 0.86 -2.39 -9.02
C LEU A 106 1.46 -2.58 -7.63
N LEU A 107 2.02 -1.53 -7.02
CA LEU A 107 2.48 -1.55 -5.64
C LEU A 107 1.31 -1.25 -4.71
N ILE A 108 0.96 -2.19 -3.86
CA ILE A 108 -0.13 -2.08 -2.89
C ILE A 108 0.44 -1.99 -1.48
N ALA A 109 -0.15 -1.12 -0.66
CA ALA A 109 0.12 -1.00 0.76
C ALA A 109 -1.15 -1.23 1.57
N VAL A 110 -1.08 -2.13 2.55
CA VAL A 110 -2.18 -2.44 3.47
C VAL A 110 -1.73 -2.18 4.90
N THR A 111 -2.54 -1.50 5.68
CA THR A 111 -2.21 -1.14 7.05
C THR A 111 -3.29 -1.60 8.05
N GLU A 112 -3.05 -1.34 9.33
CA GLU A 112 -4.03 -1.60 10.40
C GLU A 112 -5.34 -0.84 10.18
N MET A 113 -5.31 0.26 9.41
CA MET A 113 -6.49 1.09 9.14
C MET A 113 -7.48 0.42 8.18
N ASN A 114 -6.99 -0.42 7.27
CA ASN A 114 -7.87 -1.15 6.37
C ASN A 114 -8.68 -2.21 7.14
N THR A 115 -9.99 -2.18 7.01
CA THR A 115 -10.86 -3.21 7.60
C THR A 115 -10.86 -4.46 6.71
N ARG A 116 -11.23 -5.60 7.28
CA ARG A 116 -11.39 -6.83 6.50
C ARG A 116 -12.43 -6.68 5.40
N SER A 117 -13.55 -6.03 5.69
CA SER A 117 -14.61 -5.81 4.70
C SER A 117 -14.18 -4.91 3.54
N GLU A 118 -13.30 -3.94 3.78
CA GLU A 118 -12.72 -3.12 2.72
C GLU A 118 -11.75 -3.93 1.86
N ILE A 119 -10.96 -4.80 2.47
CA ILE A 119 -10.07 -5.72 1.72
C ILE A 119 -10.91 -6.69 0.89
N ASP A 120 -11.93 -7.32 1.48
CA ASP A 120 -12.81 -8.25 0.79
C ASP A 120 -13.51 -7.55 -0.42
N TYR A 121 -14.03 -6.33 -0.22
CA TYR A 121 -14.63 -5.52 -1.29
C TYR A 121 -13.64 -5.18 -2.40
N PHE A 122 -12.40 -4.83 -2.05
CA PHE A 122 -11.33 -4.61 -3.03
C PHE A 122 -11.08 -5.86 -3.89
N ILE A 123 -11.07 -7.05 -3.28
CA ILE A 123 -10.89 -8.34 -3.97
C ILE A 123 -12.07 -8.63 -4.91
N ASP A 124 -13.30 -8.38 -4.45
CA ASP A 124 -14.52 -8.57 -5.27
C ASP A 124 -14.45 -7.69 -6.53
N VAL A 125 -14.08 -6.41 -6.39
CA VAL A 125 -13.95 -5.47 -7.51
C VAL A 125 -12.83 -5.87 -8.48
N LEU A 126 -11.69 -6.40 -7.98
CA LEU A 126 -10.65 -6.95 -8.87
C LEU A 126 -11.15 -8.15 -9.67
N GLY A 127 -12.05 -8.95 -9.08
CA GLY A 127 -12.65 -10.11 -9.75
C GLY A 127 -13.61 -9.74 -10.87
N GLU A 128 -14.34 -8.64 -10.77
CA GLU A 128 -15.27 -8.17 -11.79
C GLU A 128 -14.59 -7.86 -13.13
N GLU A 129 -13.35 -7.37 -13.08
CA GLU A 129 -12.56 -7.03 -14.27
C GLU A 129 -12.00 -8.27 -15.00
N SER A 130 -11.88 -9.41 -14.30
CA SER A 130 -11.35 -10.64 -14.88
C SER A 130 -12.38 -11.44 -15.70
N ASP A 131 -13.66 -11.07 -15.64
CA ASP A 131 -14.77 -11.79 -16.30
C ASP A 131 -15.18 -11.18 -17.67
N ASP A 132 -14.60 -10.03 -18.10
CA ASP A 132 -14.82 -9.36 -19.39
C ASP A 132 -13.66 -9.65 -20.37
#